data_fb45aff70c6d91d427b0de76d5ce708c
#
_entry.id   fb45aff70c6d91d427b0de76d5ce708c
#
_cell.length_a   1.000
_cell.length_b   1.000
_cell.length_c   1.000
_cell.angle_alpha   90.00
_cell.angle_beta   90.00
_cell.angle_gamma   90.00
#
_symmetry.space_group_name_H-M   'P 1'
#
loop_
_entity.id
_entity.type
_entity.pdbx_description
1 polymer ?
#
loop_
_entity_poly.entity_id
_entity_poly.type
_entity_poly.pdbx_seq_one_letter_code
_entity_poly.pdbx_strand_id
1 'polypeptide(L)'
;MQNKKPFILLFALVLVLTTVLSACGSNNNAGNNTEASNAPSEGTTEPAANDGNSEELVIKMLLVGGKPIDYDTVFGELNKKLKEKVNAAVEAEFLDWSDWTQKYPLKFAASEDFDIAYTANWAFYNDQALKGGFLELTDELLKKNMPLTWEAMPAVAWEQSKVNGKQYMVPNNNPEVTDKAVLIRDDLRKKHNLDPVNSPETFANYVKTIAANEKGINAYNAKAADGWKWHELDQILLEQQNEWNLVDYNMPLAYKLDDASGKVFNVYDTPEFKELLKYYKDLADNNAWSKNVVSNKNDVWQDMKAGKTASYAQNLGTVAMNLAELRREQPEVELAIADLTPDKKKIAAISTQNGFGIHAPSKKAERSLKVIDLLQNDKEIHDLFMYGIAGTHYEPVGDDKFNATAGTPNFTGFSNWGANSPLNRKDASFPAEADAIADAWQQKVYNFDLETFVFNDANVKNEVANIGNVMLRYAIPLEYGLIKDIDKGQADLIKQLQAAGIEKLQTELQSQIDAFLASK
;
A
#
# COMPACT_ATOMS: atom_id res chain seq x y z
N MET A 1 -30.28 -53.72 12.58
CA MET A 1 -30.84 -53.97 11.23
C MET A 1 -30.73 -52.64 10.50
N GLN A 2 -30.02 -52.46 9.58
CA GLN A 2 -29.54 -52.73 8.29
C GLN A 2 -28.36 -51.86 7.90
N ASN A 3 -27.30 -52.46 7.48
CA ASN A 3 -26.14 -51.93 6.80
C ASN A 3 -26.49 -51.28 5.46
N LYS A 4 -25.79 -50.19 5.07
CA LYS A 4 -25.44 -49.94 3.67
C LYS A 4 -24.02 -49.34 3.56
N LYS A 5 -23.19 -50.02 2.80
CA LYS A 5 -21.78 -49.80 2.48
C LYS A 5 -21.59 -48.71 1.39
N PRO A 6 -20.37 -48.15 1.24
CA PRO A 6 -20.07 -47.07 0.29
C PRO A 6 -19.82 -47.61 -1.12
N PHE A 7 -20.11 -46.73 -2.12
CA PHE A 7 -19.75 -46.97 -3.52
C PHE A 7 -18.48 -46.18 -3.84
N ILE A 8 -17.41 -46.91 -4.12
CA ILE A 8 -16.18 -46.39 -4.71
C ILE A 8 -16.34 -46.48 -6.22
N LEU A 9 -16.18 -45.37 -6.93
CA LEU A 9 -16.03 -45.37 -8.39
C LEU A 9 -14.64 -44.84 -8.75
N LEU A 10 -13.84 -45.77 -9.20
CA LEU A 10 -12.54 -45.61 -9.84
C LEU A 10 -12.77 -45.12 -11.27
N PHE A 11 -12.13 -44.02 -11.69
CA PHE A 11 -11.99 -43.70 -13.12
C PHE A 11 -10.51 -43.71 -13.49
N ALA A 12 -10.19 -44.66 -14.35
CA ALA A 12 -8.86 -44.91 -14.87
C ALA A 12 -8.51 -43.96 -16.01
N LEU A 13 -7.27 -43.57 -16.02
CA LEU A 13 -6.48 -42.82 -16.97
C LEU A 13 -6.44 -43.52 -18.34
N VAL A 14 -6.67 -42.81 -19.43
CA VAL A 14 -6.23 -43.21 -20.78
C VAL A 14 -5.43 -42.10 -21.40
N LEU A 15 -4.13 -42.34 -21.51
CA LEU A 15 -3.13 -41.55 -22.23
C LEU A 15 -3.16 -42.01 -23.70
N VAL A 16 -3.32 -41.10 -24.64
CA VAL A 16 -3.01 -41.39 -26.07
C VAL A 16 -2.06 -40.31 -26.58
N LEU A 17 -0.82 -40.75 -26.78
CA LEU A 17 0.18 -40.08 -27.60
C LEU A 17 -0.16 -40.27 -29.08
N THR A 18 -0.15 -39.18 -29.86
CA THR A 18 0.11 -39.28 -31.30
C THR A 18 1.06 -38.20 -31.76
N THR A 19 2.26 -38.62 -32.06
CA THR A 19 3.28 -37.93 -32.84
C THR A 19 3.00 -38.09 -34.32
N VAL A 20 3.06 -37.02 -35.10
CA VAL A 20 3.33 -37.10 -36.56
C VAL A 20 4.30 -36.00 -36.96
N LEU A 21 5.47 -36.44 -37.40
CA LEU A 21 6.45 -35.70 -38.20
C LEU A 21 6.05 -35.69 -39.67
N SER A 22 6.35 -34.59 -40.38
CA SER A 22 6.80 -34.54 -41.81
C SER A 22 7.07 -33.09 -42.13
N ALA A 23 8.22 -32.62 -42.35
CA ALA A 23 9.31 -32.83 -43.30
C ALA A 23 9.12 -32.20 -44.70
N CYS A 24 9.97 -31.18 -44.93
CA CYS A 24 10.67 -30.77 -46.16
C CYS A 24 9.92 -30.46 -47.47
N GLY A 25 10.31 -29.37 -48.03
CA GLY A 25 10.17 -29.06 -49.46
C GLY A 25 10.80 -27.73 -49.86
N SER A 26 12.10 -27.79 -50.18
CA SER A 26 12.81 -26.73 -50.94
C SER A 26 12.29 -26.62 -52.35
N ASN A 27 12.29 -25.44 -52.93
CA ASN A 27 12.91 -25.29 -54.26
C ASN A 27 13.29 -23.83 -54.59
N ASN A 28 14.52 -23.68 -55.02
CA ASN A 28 15.12 -22.51 -55.67
C ASN A 28 14.50 -22.26 -57.07
N ASN A 29 14.45 -21.02 -57.51
CA ASN A 29 15.13 -20.71 -58.78
C ASN A 29 15.42 -19.22 -58.97
N ALA A 30 16.57 -18.97 -59.53
CA ALA A 30 17.26 -17.74 -59.79
C ALA A 30 16.94 -17.21 -61.22
N GLY A 31 17.34 -15.97 -61.48
CA GLY A 31 17.57 -15.40 -62.82
C GLY A 31 17.05 -13.97 -62.93
N ASN A 32 17.78 -13.02 -62.87
CA ASN A 32 18.87 -12.38 -63.60
C ASN A 32 18.44 -11.17 -64.47
N ASN A 33 19.12 -10.03 -64.17
CA ASN A 33 19.56 -8.94 -65.11
C ASN A 33 18.50 -8.07 -65.81
N THR A 34 18.64 -6.82 -65.95
CA THR A 34 19.63 -5.73 -66.10
C THR A 34 18.87 -4.49 -66.52
N GLU A 35 19.16 -3.37 -66.20
CA GLU A 35 19.97 -2.24 -66.60
C GLU A 35 19.36 -0.87 -66.29
N ALA A 36 20.24 0.06 -66.09
CA ALA A 36 20.10 1.42 -65.63
C ALA A 36 19.42 2.38 -66.60
N SER A 37 18.83 3.48 -66.05
CA SER A 37 18.98 4.82 -66.63
C SER A 37 18.52 5.93 -65.70
N ASN A 38 19.48 6.73 -65.26
CA ASN A 38 19.52 8.20 -65.03
C ASN A 38 18.30 8.97 -64.50
N ALA A 39 18.66 9.70 -63.46
CA ALA A 39 18.00 10.74 -62.68
C ALA A 39 17.49 11.98 -63.50
N PRO A 40 16.67 12.87 -62.85
CA PRO A 40 17.27 13.85 -61.93
C PRO A 40 16.51 14.09 -60.61
N SER A 41 17.30 14.61 -59.67
CA SER A 41 17.04 15.19 -58.36
C SER A 41 15.84 16.11 -58.29
N GLU A 42 14.95 15.88 -57.32
CA GLU A 42 14.21 16.93 -56.63
C GLU A 42 13.94 16.52 -55.18
N GLY A 43 14.31 17.42 -54.27
CA GLY A 43 13.81 17.66 -52.95
C GLY A 43 13.62 16.47 -51.99
N THR A 44 14.66 16.08 -51.26
CA THR A 44 14.50 15.35 -49.98
C THR A 44 13.82 16.26 -48.98
N THR A 45 12.51 16.13 -48.82
CA THR A 45 11.85 16.34 -47.55
C THR A 45 12.23 15.14 -46.67
N GLU A 46 13.03 15.36 -45.63
CA GLU A 46 13.23 14.38 -44.55
C GLU A 46 11.83 13.92 -44.10
N PRO A 47 11.61 12.61 -43.92
CA PRO A 47 10.41 12.13 -43.23
C PRO A 47 10.45 12.70 -41.82
N ALA A 48 9.43 13.47 -41.45
CA ALA A 48 9.20 13.84 -40.06
C ALA A 48 9.39 12.58 -39.20
N ALA A 49 10.24 12.67 -38.19
CA ALA A 49 10.48 11.59 -37.24
C ALA A 49 9.12 11.08 -36.76
N ASN A 50 8.84 9.82 -37.05
CA ASN A 50 7.64 9.14 -36.56
C ASN A 50 7.76 9.12 -35.04
N ASP A 51 7.05 10.02 -34.34
CA ASP A 51 7.15 10.24 -32.91
C ASP A 51 6.60 9.07 -32.07
N GLY A 52 6.31 7.93 -32.71
CA GLY A 52 5.76 6.73 -32.05
C GLY A 52 4.31 6.90 -31.56
N ASN A 53 3.64 8.02 -31.92
CA ASN A 53 2.30 8.37 -31.45
C ASN A 53 1.20 8.09 -32.48
N SER A 54 1.50 7.40 -33.59
CA SER A 54 0.61 7.25 -34.77
C SER A 54 -0.55 6.28 -34.53
N GLU A 55 -0.45 5.35 -33.57
CA GLU A 55 -1.49 4.36 -33.25
C GLU A 55 -2.10 4.61 -31.90
N GLU A 56 -3.43 4.56 -31.79
CA GLU A 56 -4.13 4.60 -30.51
C GLU A 56 -3.88 3.31 -29.72
N LEU A 57 -3.37 3.43 -28.50
CA LEU A 57 -3.08 2.30 -27.65
C LEU A 57 -4.00 2.29 -26.40
N VAL A 58 -4.58 1.13 -26.12
CA VAL A 58 -5.24 0.89 -24.84
C VAL A 58 -4.20 0.43 -23.82
N ILE A 59 -4.00 1.23 -22.77
CA ILE A 59 -3.11 0.95 -21.67
C ILE A 59 -3.91 0.33 -20.52
N LYS A 60 -3.54 -0.87 -20.11
CA LYS A 60 -4.23 -1.58 -19.04
C LYS A 60 -3.57 -1.28 -17.71
N MET A 61 -4.36 -0.81 -16.74
CA MET A 61 -3.91 -0.51 -15.37
C MET A 61 -4.43 -1.54 -14.39
N LEU A 62 -3.57 -2.04 -13.52
CA LEU A 62 -3.92 -2.85 -12.36
C LEU A 62 -3.93 -1.94 -11.13
N LEU A 63 -5.10 -1.67 -10.58
CA LEU A 63 -5.33 -0.82 -9.42
C LEU A 63 -5.83 -1.65 -8.23
N VAL A 64 -5.62 -1.15 -7.02
CA VAL A 64 -6.11 -1.75 -5.78
C VAL A 64 -7.27 -0.93 -5.24
N GLY A 65 -8.30 -1.61 -4.73
CA GLY A 65 -9.51 -1.00 -4.22
C GLY A 65 -10.77 -1.39 -4.98
N GLY A 66 -11.91 -0.85 -4.56
CA GLY A 66 -13.18 -1.09 -5.24
C GLY A 66 -13.29 -0.36 -6.58
N LYS A 67 -13.89 -1.00 -7.59
CA LYS A 67 -14.22 -0.29 -8.84
C LYS A 67 -15.25 0.81 -8.51
N PRO A 68 -14.95 2.09 -8.81
CA PRO A 68 -15.90 3.18 -8.58
C PRO A 68 -17.20 2.99 -9.36
N ILE A 69 -18.32 3.45 -8.77
CA ILE A 69 -19.66 3.36 -9.41
C ILE A 69 -19.66 4.09 -10.75
N ASP A 70 -19.10 5.30 -10.79
CA ASP A 70 -19.08 6.16 -11.97
C ASP A 70 -17.80 6.00 -12.82
N TYR A 71 -17.09 4.84 -12.68
CA TYR A 71 -15.87 4.51 -13.41
C TYR A 71 -16.00 4.77 -14.92
N ASP A 72 -17.01 4.19 -15.57
CA ASP A 72 -17.16 4.24 -17.01
C ASP A 72 -17.36 5.68 -17.51
N THR A 73 -18.07 6.50 -16.75
CA THR A 73 -18.30 7.92 -17.06
C THR A 73 -17.01 8.73 -16.93
N VAL A 74 -16.31 8.59 -15.79
CA VAL A 74 -15.09 9.38 -15.52
C VAL A 74 -13.95 8.95 -16.44
N PHE A 75 -13.71 7.64 -16.58
CA PHE A 75 -12.65 7.14 -17.47
C PHE A 75 -12.95 7.41 -18.94
N GLY A 76 -14.25 7.52 -19.31
CA GLY A 76 -14.65 8.01 -20.64
C GLY A 76 -14.17 9.43 -20.92
N GLU A 77 -14.30 10.36 -19.97
CA GLU A 77 -13.79 11.73 -20.10
C GLU A 77 -12.26 11.79 -20.03
N LEU A 78 -11.65 11.02 -19.11
CA LEU A 78 -10.19 10.87 -19.02
C LEU A 78 -9.59 10.40 -20.36
N ASN A 79 -10.17 9.37 -20.95
CA ASN A 79 -9.69 8.78 -22.20
C ASN A 79 -9.81 9.73 -23.39
N LYS A 80 -10.83 10.61 -23.46
CA LYS A 80 -10.90 11.65 -24.49
C LYS A 80 -9.65 12.55 -24.42
N LYS A 81 -9.27 13.00 -23.19
CA LYS A 81 -8.10 13.86 -23.01
C LYS A 81 -6.78 13.15 -23.26
N LEU A 82 -6.65 11.90 -22.81
CA LEU A 82 -5.46 11.07 -23.08
C LEU A 82 -5.28 10.79 -24.57
N LYS A 83 -6.39 10.57 -25.30
CA LYS A 83 -6.36 10.39 -26.76
C LYS A 83 -5.84 11.64 -27.47
N GLU A 84 -6.32 12.82 -27.09
CA GLU A 84 -5.88 14.09 -27.67
C GLU A 84 -4.39 14.35 -27.45
N LYS A 85 -3.86 14.04 -26.24
CA LYS A 85 -2.48 14.41 -25.86
C LYS A 85 -1.44 13.37 -26.25
N VAL A 86 -1.77 12.08 -26.07
CA VAL A 86 -0.80 10.99 -26.23
C VAL A 86 -1.34 9.82 -27.06
N ASN A 87 -2.49 9.96 -27.69
CA ASN A 87 -3.16 8.93 -28.48
C ASN A 87 -3.26 7.58 -27.74
N ALA A 88 -3.75 7.65 -26.48
CA ALA A 88 -3.94 6.51 -25.60
C ALA A 88 -5.32 6.54 -24.95
N ALA A 89 -5.81 5.37 -24.59
CA ALA A 89 -6.91 5.17 -23.64
C ALA A 89 -6.44 4.28 -22.50
N VAL A 90 -7.07 4.39 -21.33
CA VAL A 90 -6.80 3.58 -20.14
C VAL A 90 -8.01 2.71 -19.84
N GLU A 91 -7.74 1.42 -19.61
CA GLU A 91 -8.68 0.47 -18.99
C GLU A 91 -8.11 0.01 -17.65
N ALA A 92 -8.88 0.12 -16.56
CA ALA A 92 -8.44 -0.28 -15.24
C ALA A 92 -9.15 -1.55 -14.74
N GLU A 93 -8.35 -2.49 -14.26
CA GLU A 93 -8.80 -3.61 -13.44
C GLU A 93 -8.57 -3.27 -11.96
N PHE A 94 -9.52 -3.63 -11.10
CA PHE A 94 -9.49 -3.32 -9.69
C PHE A 94 -9.40 -4.61 -8.87
N LEU A 95 -8.45 -4.65 -7.93
CA LEU A 95 -8.34 -5.71 -6.93
C LEU A 95 -8.92 -5.21 -5.61
N ASP A 96 -10.06 -5.77 -5.21
CA ASP A 96 -10.76 -5.37 -3.99
C ASP A 96 -9.88 -5.49 -2.74
N TRP A 97 -10.03 -4.55 -1.80
CA TRP A 97 -9.27 -4.50 -0.54
C TRP A 97 -9.34 -5.79 0.28
N SER A 98 -10.41 -6.55 0.14
CA SER A 98 -10.63 -7.78 0.91
C SER A 98 -9.74 -8.95 0.49
N ASP A 99 -9.18 -8.93 -0.73
CA ASP A 99 -8.42 -10.07 -1.28
C ASP A 99 -7.21 -9.70 -2.16
N TRP A 100 -6.93 -8.40 -2.34
CA TRP A 100 -5.85 -7.91 -3.19
C TRP A 100 -4.47 -8.48 -2.82
N THR A 101 -4.19 -8.66 -1.52
CA THR A 101 -2.90 -9.19 -1.05
C THR A 101 -2.62 -10.60 -1.56
N GLN A 102 -3.67 -11.36 -1.85
CA GLN A 102 -3.56 -12.70 -2.43
C GLN A 102 -3.52 -12.65 -3.96
N LYS A 103 -4.35 -11.79 -4.58
CA LYS A 103 -4.49 -11.72 -6.04
C LYS A 103 -3.33 -11.01 -6.73
N TYR A 104 -2.84 -9.93 -6.14
CA TYR A 104 -1.80 -9.09 -6.76
C TYR A 104 -0.54 -9.89 -7.15
N PRO A 105 0.11 -10.65 -6.24
CA PRO A 105 1.29 -11.44 -6.62
C PRO A 105 0.96 -12.54 -7.63
N LEU A 106 -0.27 -13.08 -7.63
CA LEU A 106 -0.67 -14.10 -8.59
C LEU A 106 -0.79 -13.54 -10.02
N LYS A 107 -1.28 -12.30 -10.18
CA LYS A 107 -1.32 -11.59 -11.47
C LYS A 107 0.06 -11.48 -12.11
N PHE A 108 1.07 -11.08 -11.32
CA PHE A 108 2.45 -11.02 -11.78
C PHE A 108 3.03 -12.40 -12.10
N ALA A 109 2.80 -13.39 -11.24
CA ALA A 109 3.28 -14.76 -11.44
C ALA A 109 2.68 -15.42 -12.71
N ALA A 110 1.44 -15.10 -13.03
CA ALA A 110 0.76 -15.56 -14.24
C ALA A 110 1.13 -14.75 -15.49
N SER A 111 1.91 -13.66 -15.36
CA SER A 111 2.21 -12.72 -16.43
C SER A 111 0.95 -12.25 -17.16
N GLU A 112 -0.10 -11.91 -16.40
CA GLU A 112 -1.36 -11.44 -16.97
C GLU A 112 -1.16 -10.14 -17.78
N ASP A 113 -2.09 -9.87 -18.70
CA ASP A 113 -1.99 -8.77 -19.64
C ASP A 113 -2.42 -7.44 -19.00
N PHE A 114 -1.47 -6.77 -18.35
CA PHE A 114 -1.57 -5.37 -17.91
C PHE A 114 -0.25 -4.63 -18.18
N ASP A 115 -0.31 -3.31 -18.24
CA ASP A 115 0.82 -2.45 -18.62
C ASP A 115 1.37 -1.66 -17.42
N ILE A 116 0.48 -1.07 -16.63
CA ILE A 116 0.79 -0.28 -15.43
C ILE A 116 0.21 -0.99 -14.21
N ALA A 117 0.95 -1.07 -13.12
CA ALA A 117 0.41 -1.47 -11.83
C ALA A 117 0.63 -0.38 -10.79
N TYR A 118 -0.41 -0.09 -10.00
CA TYR A 118 -0.22 0.60 -8.74
C TYR A 118 0.68 -0.25 -7.83
N THR A 119 1.67 0.37 -7.21
CA THR A 119 2.57 -0.28 -6.27
C THR A 119 3.06 0.70 -5.21
N ALA A 120 3.58 0.16 -4.10
CA ALA A 120 4.07 0.95 -2.98
C ALA A 120 5.07 0.10 -2.16
N ASN A 121 5.86 0.72 -1.29
CA ASN A 121 6.73 -0.01 -0.38
C ASN A 121 5.97 -1.02 0.50
N TRP A 122 4.72 -0.72 0.84
CA TRP A 122 3.80 -1.61 1.57
C TRP A 122 2.93 -2.49 0.64
N ALA A 123 2.95 -2.27 -0.68
CA ALA A 123 2.14 -2.94 -1.71
C ALA A 123 3.02 -3.64 -2.75
N PHE A 124 3.84 -4.59 -2.30
CA PHE A 124 4.65 -5.50 -3.11
C PHE A 124 5.69 -4.86 -4.04
N TYR A 125 6.01 -3.56 -3.92
CA TYR A 125 6.99 -2.92 -4.80
C TYR A 125 8.33 -3.65 -4.81
N ASN A 126 8.96 -3.74 -3.63
CA ASN A 126 10.28 -4.36 -3.49
C ASN A 126 10.27 -5.81 -3.95
N ASP A 127 9.24 -6.54 -3.57
CA ASP A 127 9.07 -7.96 -3.88
C ASP A 127 8.97 -8.21 -5.39
N GLN A 128 8.15 -7.42 -6.10
CA GLN A 128 7.99 -7.55 -7.55
C GLN A 128 9.22 -7.01 -8.31
N ALA A 129 9.88 -5.95 -7.84
CA ALA A 129 11.11 -5.46 -8.43
C ALA A 129 12.23 -6.53 -8.36
N LEU A 130 12.41 -7.15 -7.18
CA LEU A 130 13.39 -8.22 -6.99
C LEU A 130 13.11 -9.49 -7.79
N LYS A 131 11.84 -9.78 -8.06
CA LYS A 131 11.39 -10.93 -8.86
C LYS A 131 11.35 -10.68 -10.36
N GLY A 132 11.66 -9.45 -10.81
CA GLY A 132 11.61 -9.06 -12.22
C GLY A 132 10.18 -8.87 -12.76
N GLY A 133 9.21 -8.62 -11.88
CA GLY A 133 7.83 -8.31 -12.26
C GLY A 133 7.67 -6.91 -12.86
N PHE A 134 8.58 -5.97 -12.52
CA PHE A 134 8.61 -4.63 -13.08
C PHE A 134 9.74 -4.43 -14.08
N LEU A 135 9.49 -3.60 -15.09
CA LEU A 135 10.47 -3.14 -16.05
C LEU A 135 11.46 -2.17 -15.36
N GLU A 136 12.75 -2.33 -15.61
CA GLU A 136 13.76 -1.34 -15.23
C GLU A 136 13.53 -0.03 -16.00
N LEU A 137 13.35 1.07 -15.26
CA LEU A 137 13.11 2.41 -15.82
C LEU A 137 14.46 3.17 -15.87
N THR A 138 15.13 3.10 -17.02
CA THR A 138 16.39 3.84 -17.17
C THR A 138 16.15 5.35 -17.24
N ASP A 139 17.14 6.15 -16.85
CA ASP A 139 17.09 7.61 -16.96
C ASP A 139 16.73 8.08 -18.36
N GLU A 140 17.26 7.42 -19.40
CA GLU A 140 16.97 7.75 -20.78
C GLU A 140 15.49 7.52 -21.11
N LEU A 141 14.94 6.38 -20.67
CA LEU A 141 13.53 6.03 -20.88
C LEU A 141 12.61 7.02 -20.16
N LEU A 142 12.94 7.40 -18.91
CA LEU A 142 12.17 8.38 -18.13
C LEU A 142 12.24 9.77 -18.75
N LYS A 143 13.44 10.30 -19.03
CA LYS A 143 13.63 11.63 -19.64
C LYS A 143 12.91 11.78 -20.98
N LYS A 144 12.92 10.72 -21.80
CA LYS A 144 12.24 10.72 -23.11
C LYS A 144 10.72 10.72 -22.99
N ASN A 145 10.16 9.95 -22.07
CA ASN A 145 8.72 9.66 -22.06
C ASN A 145 7.96 10.31 -20.90
N MET A 146 8.67 10.87 -19.91
CA MET A 146 8.11 11.54 -18.73
C MET A 146 8.88 12.83 -18.41
N PRO A 147 9.03 13.76 -19.37
CA PRO A 147 9.86 14.95 -19.15
C PRO A 147 9.35 15.84 -18.04
N LEU A 148 8.03 15.96 -17.85
CA LEU A 148 7.44 16.80 -16.79
C LEU A 148 7.71 16.20 -15.41
N THR A 149 7.49 14.90 -15.25
CA THR A 149 7.79 14.19 -13.98
C THR A 149 9.29 14.20 -13.69
N TRP A 150 10.12 13.99 -14.73
CA TRP A 150 11.58 14.00 -14.54
C TRP A 150 12.10 15.33 -14.00
N GLU A 151 11.57 16.44 -14.51
CA GLU A 151 11.94 17.78 -14.06
C GLU A 151 11.38 18.13 -12.68
N ALA A 152 10.13 17.73 -12.41
CA ALA A 152 9.41 18.10 -11.17
C ALA A 152 9.79 17.21 -9.97
N MET A 153 10.25 15.98 -10.18
CA MET A 153 10.50 15.00 -9.13
C MET A 153 11.80 15.33 -8.38
N PRO A 154 11.77 15.46 -7.04
CA PRO A 154 12.99 15.62 -6.25
C PRO A 154 13.96 14.46 -6.44
N ALA A 155 15.27 14.74 -6.51
CA ALA A 155 16.30 13.72 -6.67
C ALA A 155 16.22 12.63 -5.59
N VAL A 156 15.88 13.01 -4.35
CA VAL A 156 15.70 12.07 -3.24
C VAL A 156 14.59 11.06 -3.51
N ALA A 157 13.51 11.44 -4.20
CA ALA A 157 12.41 10.52 -4.53
C ALA A 157 12.87 9.41 -5.49
N TRP A 158 13.71 9.76 -6.47
CA TRP A 158 14.32 8.77 -7.35
C TRP A 158 15.29 7.85 -6.61
N GLU A 159 16.08 8.38 -5.67
CA GLU A 159 16.98 7.54 -4.85
C GLU A 159 16.22 6.61 -3.92
N GLN A 160 15.17 7.09 -3.25
CA GLN A 160 14.32 6.29 -2.37
C GLN A 160 13.61 5.14 -3.08
N SER A 161 13.36 5.28 -4.39
CA SER A 161 12.63 4.29 -5.17
C SER A 161 13.53 3.29 -5.92
N LYS A 162 14.85 3.32 -5.73
CA LYS A 162 15.75 2.32 -6.30
C LYS A 162 15.74 1.02 -5.49
N VAL A 163 15.74 -0.10 -6.19
CA VAL A 163 15.94 -1.43 -5.63
C VAL A 163 17.22 -2.01 -6.24
N ASN A 164 18.21 -2.33 -5.42
CA ASN A 164 19.55 -2.72 -5.87
C ASN A 164 20.17 -1.73 -6.87
N GLY A 165 20.02 -0.42 -6.61
CA GLY A 165 20.55 0.66 -7.44
C GLY A 165 19.81 0.91 -8.76
N LYS A 166 18.68 0.23 -9.01
CA LYS A 166 17.88 0.32 -10.24
C LYS A 166 16.49 0.83 -9.96
N GLN A 167 15.96 1.63 -10.88
CA GLN A 167 14.62 2.22 -10.82
C GLN A 167 13.57 1.28 -11.40
N TYR A 168 12.47 1.01 -10.66
CA TYR A 168 11.38 0.13 -11.12
C TYR A 168 10.00 0.75 -10.95
N MET A 169 9.88 1.92 -10.31
CA MET A 169 8.60 2.65 -10.21
C MET A 169 8.79 4.12 -10.52
N VAL A 170 7.71 4.76 -10.92
CA VAL A 170 7.55 6.20 -10.85
C VAL A 170 6.94 6.50 -9.48
N PRO A 171 7.71 7.07 -8.54
CA PRO A 171 7.21 7.34 -7.19
C PRO A 171 6.23 8.50 -7.18
N ASN A 172 5.51 8.67 -6.07
CA ASN A 172 4.69 9.86 -5.90
C ASN A 172 5.58 11.10 -5.61
N ASN A 173 5.10 12.27 -6.02
CA ASN A 173 5.77 13.55 -5.81
C ASN A 173 5.11 14.42 -4.72
N ASN A 174 4.33 13.80 -3.84
CA ASN A 174 3.71 14.46 -2.69
C ASN A 174 3.58 13.43 -1.55
N PRO A 175 4.72 12.97 -0.96
CA PRO A 175 4.69 12.01 0.14
C PRO A 175 4.17 12.65 1.43
N GLU A 176 3.42 11.87 2.21
CA GLU A 176 2.87 12.29 3.49
C GLU A 176 3.48 11.46 4.63
N VAL A 177 3.59 12.05 5.82
CA VAL A 177 3.96 11.30 7.03
C VAL A 177 2.85 10.28 7.32
N THR A 178 3.22 9.00 7.35
CA THR A 178 2.27 7.87 7.47
C THR A 178 2.06 7.37 8.89
N ASP A 179 2.63 8.05 9.88
CA ASP A 179 2.42 7.74 11.29
C ASP A 179 0.93 7.68 11.63
N LYS A 180 0.58 6.84 12.60
CA LYS A 180 -0.81 6.60 12.96
C LYS A 180 -1.27 7.48 14.11
N ALA A 181 -2.55 7.82 14.06
CA ALA A 181 -3.32 8.44 15.13
C ALA A 181 -4.58 7.62 15.42
N VAL A 182 -5.26 7.93 16.50
CA VAL A 182 -6.52 7.27 16.87
C VAL A 182 -7.67 8.24 16.68
N LEU A 183 -8.73 7.82 16.01
CA LEU A 183 -10.01 8.52 15.99
C LEU A 183 -10.85 8.06 17.18
N ILE A 184 -11.39 8.99 17.96
CA ILE A 184 -12.20 8.71 19.16
C ILE A 184 -13.53 9.42 19.13
N ARG A 185 -14.54 8.87 19.79
CA ARG A 185 -15.81 9.50 20.14
C ARG A 185 -15.58 10.49 21.29
N ASP A 186 -15.38 11.77 20.97
CA ASP A 186 -15.10 12.82 21.96
C ASP A 186 -16.33 13.19 22.78
N ASP A 187 -17.53 13.05 22.22
CA ASP A 187 -18.78 13.17 22.95
C ASP A 187 -18.87 12.16 24.12
N LEU A 188 -18.44 10.92 23.91
CA LEU A 188 -18.40 9.91 24.96
C LEU A 188 -17.30 10.22 25.98
N ARG A 189 -16.13 10.69 25.53
CA ARG A 189 -15.07 11.17 26.43
C ARG A 189 -15.59 12.25 27.37
N LYS A 190 -16.24 13.27 26.82
CA LYS A 190 -16.84 14.40 27.57
C LYS A 190 -17.97 13.93 28.50
N LYS A 191 -18.85 13.04 28.03
CA LYS A 191 -19.94 12.45 28.81
C LYS A 191 -19.43 11.81 30.10
N HIS A 192 -18.26 11.17 30.05
CA HIS A 192 -17.65 10.50 31.21
C HIS A 192 -16.62 11.36 31.94
N ASN A 193 -16.50 12.65 31.61
CA ASN A 193 -15.56 13.60 32.22
C ASN A 193 -14.09 13.10 32.20
N LEU A 194 -13.69 12.45 31.10
CA LEU A 194 -12.32 11.97 30.92
C LEU A 194 -11.40 13.08 30.42
N ASP A 195 -10.12 13.01 30.81
CA ASP A 195 -9.07 13.89 30.29
C ASP A 195 -8.91 13.73 28.78
N PRO A 196 -8.30 14.73 28.07
CA PRO A 196 -7.92 14.59 26.69
C PRO A 196 -7.08 13.34 26.44
N VAL A 197 -7.36 12.63 25.33
CA VAL A 197 -6.61 11.42 24.96
C VAL A 197 -5.39 11.84 24.13
N ASN A 198 -4.20 11.74 24.72
CA ASN A 198 -2.93 12.17 24.11
C ASN A 198 -1.72 11.32 24.55
N SER A 199 -1.98 10.18 25.17
CA SER A 199 -0.95 9.22 25.57
C SER A 199 -1.54 7.80 25.63
N PRO A 200 -0.72 6.74 25.64
CA PRO A 200 -1.18 5.36 25.84
C PRO A 200 -2.01 5.20 27.12
N GLU A 201 -1.66 5.88 28.22
CA GLU A 201 -2.38 5.81 29.49
C GLU A 201 -3.76 6.45 29.41
N THR A 202 -3.87 7.66 28.86
CA THR A 202 -5.16 8.34 28.71
C THR A 202 -6.06 7.60 27.74
N PHE A 203 -5.50 6.97 26.70
CA PHE A 203 -6.22 6.10 25.78
C PHE A 203 -6.72 4.83 26.48
N ALA A 204 -5.90 4.15 27.27
CA ALA A 204 -6.34 2.97 28.04
C ALA A 204 -7.48 3.32 29.01
N ASN A 205 -7.38 4.46 29.71
CA ASN A 205 -8.44 4.94 30.59
C ASN A 205 -9.75 5.20 29.82
N TYR A 206 -9.67 5.87 28.65
CA TYR A 206 -10.79 6.10 27.76
C TYR A 206 -11.45 4.78 27.36
N VAL A 207 -10.69 3.86 26.78
CA VAL A 207 -11.19 2.57 26.28
C VAL A 207 -11.86 1.75 27.39
N LYS A 208 -11.23 1.65 28.58
CA LYS A 208 -11.79 0.91 29.72
C LYS A 208 -13.08 1.56 30.23
N THR A 209 -13.13 2.88 30.30
CA THR A 209 -14.33 3.60 30.75
C THR A 209 -15.49 3.41 29.78
N ILE A 210 -15.24 3.50 28.46
CA ILE A 210 -16.27 3.26 27.45
C ILE A 210 -16.76 1.81 27.52
N ALA A 211 -15.85 0.83 27.59
CA ALA A 211 -16.21 -0.59 27.67
C ALA A 211 -17.08 -0.92 28.89
N ALA A 212 -16.83 -0.25 30.01
CA ALA A 212 -17.61 -0.45 31.24
C ALA A 212 -19.00 0.19 31.21
N ASN A 213 -19.16 1.33 30.55
CA ASN A 213 -20.35 2.19 30.69
C ASN A 213 -21.23 2.26 29.44
N GLU A 214 -20.69 2.01 28.23
CA GLU A 214 -21.45 2.12 26.97
C GLU A 214 -21.80 0.73 26.42
N LYS A 215 -23.07 0.35 26.60
CA LYS A 215 -23.54 -0.96 26.13
C LYS A 215 -23.76 -0.96 24.62
N GLY A 216 -23.29 -2.00 23.96
CA GLY A 216 -23.49 -2.18 22.51
C GLY A 216 -22.50 -1.42 21.63
N ILE A 217 -21.52 -0.74 22.25
CA ILE A 217 -20.43 -0.05 21.58
C ILE A 217 -19.12 -0.78 21.90
N ASN A 218 -18.35 -1.18 20.89
CA ASN A 218 -16.97 -1.62 21.09
C ASN A 218 -16.12 -0.39 21.43
N ALA A 219 -15.40 -0.43 22.54
CA ALA A 219 -14.59 0.72 22.93
C ALA A 219 -13.44 0.96 21.94
N TYR A 220 -12.84 -0.11 21.42
CA TYR A 220 -11.89 -0.09 20.30
C TYR A 220 -12.31 -1.12 19.24
N ASN A 221 -12.29 -0.73 17.96
CA ASN A 221 -12.59 -1.67 16.87
C ASN A 221 -11.34 -2.46 16.51
N ALA A 222 -11.20 -3.63 17.09
CA ALA A 222 -10.10 -4.55 16.84
C ALA A 222 -10.52 -5.66 15.89
N LYS A 223 -9.66 -6.02 14.95
CA LYS A 223 -9.84 -7.15 14.03
C LYS A 223 -8.50 -7.82 13.73
N ALA A 224 -8.51 -9.16 13.61
CA ALA A 224 -7.32 -9.95 13.30
C ALA A 224 -7.56 -10.96 12.16
N ALA A 225 -8.66 -10.81 11.42
CA ALA A 225 -9.11 -11.82 10.45
C ALA A 225 -8.64 -11.57 9.01
N ASP A 226 -7.96 -10.46 8.72
CA ASP A 226 -7.49 -10.06 7.38
C ASP A 226 -6.11 -10.60 7.00
N GLY A 227 -5.48 -11.38 7.90
CA GLY A 227 -4.13 -11.93 7.70
C GLY A 227 -3.00 -10.98 8.08
N TRP A 228 -3.32 -9.80 8.61
CA TRP A 228 -2.34 -8.90 9.21
C TRP A 228 -1.71 -9.55 10.44
N LYS A 229 -0.38 -9.46 10.57
CA LYS A 229 0.39 -10.22 11.57
C LYS A 229 0.67 -9.47 12.85
N TRP A 230 0.14 -8.26 12.98
CA TRP A 230 0.36 -7.34 14.09
C TRP A 230 -0.97 -6.82 14.61
N HIS A 231 -1.00 -6.38 15.86
CA HIS A 231 -2.12 -5.61 16.37
C HIS A 231 -2.16 -4.23 15.70
N GLU A 232 -3.34 -3.69 15.42
CA GLU A 232 -3.49 -2.41 14.72
C GLU A 232 -2.85 -1.22 15.47
N LEU A 233 -2.74 -1.32 16.81
CA LEU A 233 -2.08 -0.31 17.65
C LEU A 233 -0.56 -0.46 17.71
N ASP A 234 0.05 -1.52 17.17
CA ASP A 234 1.49 -1.77 17.30
C ASP A 234 2.33 -0.69 16.65
N GLN A 235 1.89 -0.12 15.53
CA GLN A 235 2.60 1.01 14.94
C GLN A 235 2.67 2.22 15.88
N ILE A 236 1.67 2.43 16.73
CA ILE A 236 1.68 3.52 17.72
C ILE A 236 2.42 3.09 18.98
N LEU A 237 2.00 1.97 19.59
CA LEU A 237 2.41 1.58 20.93
C LEU A 237 3.76 0.85 20.96
N LEU A 238 4.22 0.34 19.82
CA LEU A 238 5.49 -0.36 19.71
C LEU A 238 6.51 0.45 18.88
N GLU A 239 6.22 0.74 17.60
CA GLU A 239 7.16 1.46 16.74
C GLU A 239 7.31 2.94 17.13
N GLN A 240 6.22 3.73 17.09
CA GLN A 240 6.29 5.17 17.37
C GLN A 240 6.69 5.44 18.83
N GLN A 241 6.14 4.67 19.80
CA GLN A 241 6.44 4.86 21.21
C GLN A 241 7.90 4.58 21.56
N ASN A 242 8.53 3.59 20.91
CA ASN A 242 9.91 3.20 21.19
C ASN A 242 10.92 3.76 20.17
N GLU A 243 10.46 4.51 19.16
CA GLU A 243 11.28 5.03 18.07
C GLU A 243 12.02 3.88 17.33
N TRP A 244 11.28 2.81 17.03
CA TRP A 244 11.73 1.66 16.27
C TRP A 244 11.23 1.70 14.84
N ASN A 245 11.87 0.95 13.95
CA ASN A 245 11.38 0.68 12.62
C ASN A 245 11.37 -0.83 12.37
N LEU A 246 10.20 -1.40 12.11
CA LEU A 246 10.07 -2.77 11.60
C LEU A 246 10.61 -2.82 10.17
N VAL A 247 11.48 -3.78 9.90
CA VAL A 247 12.08 -3.92 8.56
C VAL A 247 11.05 -4.35 7.52
N ASP A 248 10.15 -5.24 7.92
CA ASP A 248 9.04 -5.73 7.11
C ASP A 248 7.94 -6.27 8.05
N TYR A 249 6.68 -6.01 7.72
CA TYR A 249 5.54 -6.47 8.55
C TYR A 249 5.28 -7.98 8.49
N ASN A 250 6.06 -8.74 7.71
CA ASN A 250 5.99 -10.20 7.69
C ASN A 250 6.94 -10.87 8.69
N MET A 251 7.76 -10.09 9.40
CA MET A 251 8.73 -10.60 10.37
C MET A 251 8.82 -9.70 11.62
N PRO A 252 9.18 -10.25 12.79
CA PRO A 252 9.26 -9.48 14.03
C PRO A 252 10.67 -8.91 14.26
N LEU A 253 11.30 -8.38 13.21
CA LEU A 253 12.64 -7.82 13.27
C LEU A 253 12.60 -6.32 13.07
N ALA A 254 13.24 -5.60 13.99
CA ALA A 254 13.33 -4.14 13.99
C ALA A 254 14.75 -3.66 14.29
N TYR A 255 14.99 -2.39 14.07
CA TYR A 255 16.14 -1.64 14.56
C TYR A 255 15.66 -0.32 15.19
N LYS A 256 16.52 0.32 16.00
CA LYS A 256 16.24 1.64 16.57
C LYS A 256 16.56 2.73 15.55
N LEU A 257 15.71 3.75 15.46
CA LEU A 257 15.88 4.85 14.50
C LEU A 257 17.18 5.62 14.71
N ASP A 258 17.64 5.75 15.96
CA ASP A 258 18.85 6.50 16.31
C ASP A 258 20.12 5.64 16.41
N ASP A 259 20.04 4.35 16.08
CA ASP A 259 21.20 3.45 16.04
C ASP A 259 21.79 3.42 14.61
N ALA A 260 22.82 4.23 14.39
CA ALA A 260 23.52 4.29 13.09
C ALA A 260 24.16 2.95 12.66
N SER A 261 24.32 1.98 13.58
CA SER A 261 24.78 0.63 13.22
C SER A 261 23.67 -0.23 12.61
N GLY A 262 22.41 0.18 12.72
CA GLY A 262 21.26 -0.59 12.25
C GLY A 262 21.14 -1.96 12.89
N LYS A 263 21.52 -2.09 14.17
CA LYS A 263 21.50 -3.37 14.88
C LYS A 263 20.10 -3.95 14.96
N VAL A 264 19.92 -5.09 14.31
CA VAL A 264 18.64 -5.81 14.25
C VAL A 264 18.38 -6.59 15.53
N PHE A 265 17.15 -6.53 16.03
CA PHE A 265 16.69 -7.33 17.16
C PHE A 265 15.31 -7.94 16.90
N ASN A 266 15.00 -9.04 17.61
CA ASN A 266 13.66 -9.64 17.62
C ASN A 266 12.77 -8.87 18.60
N VAL A 267 11.75 -8.20 18.09
CA VAL A 267 10.77 -7.41 18.84
C VAL A 267 10.12 -8.22 19.96
N TYR A 268 9.72 -9.45 19.66
CA TYR A 268 9.00 -10.30 20.62
C TYR A 268 9.84 -10.79 21.81
N ASP A 269 11.17 -10.62 21.73
CA ASP A 269 12.12 -10.94 22.81
C ASP A 269 12.61 -9.70 23.58
N THR A 270 11.83 -8.62 23.55
CA THR A 270 12.16 -7.36 24.23
C THR A 270 11.34 -7.16 25.51
N PRO A 271 11.86 -6.43 26.51
CA PRO A 271 11.08 -5.99 27.66
C PRO A 271 9.89 -5.11 27.26
N GLU A 272 10.06 -4.26 26.25
CA GLU A 272 9.04 -3.35 25.73
C GLU A 272 7.85 -4.12 25.19
N PHE A 273 8.06 -5.20 24.46
CA PHE A 273 6.97 -6.06 23.99
C PHE A 273 6.26 -6.74 25.17
N LYS A 274 6.97 -7.15 26.20
CA LYS A 274 6.34 -7.70 27.41
C LYS A 274 5.44 -6.69 28.11
N GLU A 275 5.85 -5.43 28.22
CA GLU A 275 5.00 -4.37 28.78
C GLU A 275 3.78 -4.10 27.88
N LEU A 276 3.95 -4.13 26.56
CA LEU A 276 2.86 -4.02 25.60
C LEU A 276 1.84 -5.16 25.77
N LEU A 277 2.29 -6.40 25.94
CA LEU A 277 1.39 -7.54 26.22
C LEU A 277 0.57 -7.34 27.48
N LYS A 278 1.16 -6.78 28.55
CA LYS A 278 0.43 -6.44 29.78
C LYS A 278 -0.63 -5.37 29.52
N TYR A 279 -0.28 -4.35 28.74
CA TYR A 279 -1.21 -3.29 28.34
C TYR A 279 -2.40 -3.86 27.56
N TYR A 280 -2.15 -4.68 26.54
CA TYR A 280 -3.22 -5.30 25.75
C TYR A 280 -4.06 -6.28 26.58
N LYS A 281 -3.42 -7.02 27.48
CA LYS A 281 -4.13 -7.93 28.38
C LYS A 281 -5.06 -7.18 29.32
N ASP A 282 -4.63 -6.05 29.88
CA ASP A 282 -5.47 -5.19 30.71
C ASP A 282 -6.68 -4.64 29.91
N LEU A 283 -6.47 -4.18 28.67
CA LEU A 283 -7.56 -3.72 27.81
C LEU A 283 -8.54 -4.87 27.50
N ALA A 284 -8.05 -6.04 27.11
CA ALA A 284 -8.88 -7.20 26.77
C ALA A 284 -9.68 -7.71 27.98
N ASP A 285 -9.07 -7.76 29.17
CA ASP A 285 -9.74 -8.16 30.40
C ASP A 285 -10.83 -7.17 30.84
N ASN A 286 -10.70 -5.91 30.43
CA ASN A 286 -11.72 -4.87 30.59
C ASN A 286 -12.70 -4.76 29.41
N ASN A 287 -12.74 -5.76 28.51
CA ASN A 287 -13.64 -5.85 27.37
C ASN A 287 -13.52 -4.69 26.35
N ALA A 288 -12.30 -4.18 26.16
CA ALA A 288 -12.01 -3.12 25.19
C ALA A 288 -12.48 -3.49 23.78
N TRP A 289 -12.42 -4.77 23.44
CA TRP A 289 -12.88 -5.36 22.18
C TRP A 289 -13.59 -6.69 22.39
N SER A 290 -14.28 -7.14 21.35
CA SER A 290 -14.98 -8.43 21.35
C SER A 290 -14.01 -9.61 21.41
N LYS A 291 -14.36 -10.67 22.12
CA LYS A 291 -13.60 -11.95 22.13
C LYS A 291 -13.58 -12.64 20.75
N ASN A 292 -14.41 -12.19 19.81
CA ASN A 292 -14.45 -12.70 18.44
C ASN A 292 -13.46 -12.00 17.51
N VAL A 293 -12.53 -11.23 18.03
CA VAL A 293 -11.58 -10.40 17.28
C VAL A 293 -10.84 -11.17 16.17
N VAL A 294 -10.44 -12.42 16.42
CA VAL A 294 -9.75 -13.27 15.45
C VAL A 294 -10.61 -13.69 14.25
N SER A 295 -11.92 -13.55 14.34
CA SER A 295 -12.88 -13.83 13.25
C SER A 295 -13.59 -12.56 12.75
N ASN A 296 -13.31 -11.41 13.35
CA ASN A 296 -13.89 -10.13 12.96
C ASN A 296 -13.35 -9.68 11.61
N LYS A 297 -14.25 -9.52 10.62
CA LYS A 297 -13.95 -9.00 9.27
C LYS A 297 -14.71 -7.70 8.98
N ASN A 298 -15.28 -7.08 9.99
CA ASN A 298 -16.07 -5.87 9.82
C ASN A 298 -15.20 -4.74 9.24
N ASP A 299 -15.83 -3.89 8.45
CA ASP A 299 -15.25 -2.62 8.05
C ASP A 299 -15.26 -1.66 9.25
N VAL A 300 -14.08 -1.25 9.66
CA VAL A 300 -13.87 -0.40 10.86
C VAL A 300 -14.57 0.95 10.71
N TRP A 301 -14.51 1.54 9.51
CA TRP A 301 -15.12 2.83 9.25
C TRP A 301 -16.65 2.76 9.22
N GLN A 302 -17.21 1.69 8.62
CA GLN A 302 -18.66 1.47 8.66
C GLN A 302 -19.18 1.23 10.07
N ASP A 303 -18.42 0.52 10.90
CA ASP A 303 -18.80 0.36 12.32
C ASP A 303 -18.73 1.70 13.09
N MET A 304 -17.77 2.59 12.79
CA MET A 304 -17.73 3.94 13.36
C MET A 304 -18.94 4.77 12.93
N LYS A 305 -19.25 4.82 11.63
CA LYS A 305 -20.44 5.53 11.12
C LYS A 305 -21.77 4.99 11.69
N ALA A 306 -21.83 3.69 11.92
CA ALA A 306 -23.00 3.06 12.52
C ALA A 306 -23.06 3.22 14.05
N GLY A 307 -22.14 3.94 14.68
CA GLY A 307 -22.06 4.12 16.14
C GLY A 307 -21.76 2.85 16.93
N LYS A 308 -21.23 1.81 16.28
CA LYS A 308 -20.93 0.51 16.91
C LYS A 308 -19.54 0.46 17.55
N THR A 309 -18.70 1.44 17.27
CA THR A 309 -17.37 1.54 17.88
C THR A 309 -17.10 2.97 18.35
N ALA A 310 -16.26 3.10 19.39
CA ALA A 310 -15.91 4.39 19.98
C ALA A 310 -14.52 4.86 19.54
N SER A 311 -13.66 3.98 19.02
CA SER A 311 -12.32 4.36 18.54
C SER A 311 -11.74 3.34 17.59
N TYR A 312 -10.81 3.78 16.75
CA TYR A 312 -9.94 2.95 15.91
C TYR A 312 -8.67 3.73 15.53
N ALA A 313 -7.60 3.01 15.16
CA ALA A 313 -6.34 3.58 14.72
C ALA A 313 -6.17 3.50 13.20
N GLN A 314 -5.62 4.55 12.59
CA GLN A 314 -5.25 4.56 11.18
C GLN A 314 -4.23 5.70 10.92
N ASN A 315 -3.64 5.79 9.71
CA ASN A 315 -2.81 6.93 9.36
C ASN A 315 -3.59 8.25 9.47
N LEU A 316 -2.87 9.34 9.77
CA LEU A 316 -3.48 10.63 10.06
C LEU A 316 -4.37 11.15 8.93
N GLY A 317 -3.93 10.98 7.67
CA GLY A 317 -4.71 11.43 6.51
C GLY A 317 -6.06 10.73 6.42
N THR A 318 -6.10 9.40 6.59
CA THR A 318 -7.36 8.62 6.60
C THR A 318 -8.26 9.01 7.77
N VAL A 319 -7.69 9.15 8.98
CA VAL A 319 -8.46 9.60 10.17
C VAL A 319 -9.07 10.97 9.94
N ALA A 320 -8.32 11.90 9.35
CA ALA A 320 -8.79 13.24 9.05
C ALA A 320 -9.91 13.27 8.00
N MET A 321 -9.77 12.50 6.91
CA MET A 321 -10.83 12.39 5.88
C MET A 321 -12.11 11.80 6.47
N ASN A 322 -11.99 10.74 7.28
CA ASN A 322 -13.12 10.10 7.95
C ASN A 322 -13.81 11.04 8.95
N LEU A 323 -13.03 11.83 9.68
CA LEU A 323 -13.57 12.86 10.57
C LEU A 323 -14.34 13.93 9.78
N ALA A 324 -13.78 14.41 8.66
CA ALA A 324 -14.46 15.39 7.79
C ALA A 324 -15.76 14.82 7.22
N GLU A 325 -15.76 13.57 6.76
CA GLU A 325 -16.96 12.87 6.26
C GLU A 325 -18.04 12.78 7.33
N LEU A 326 -17.71 12.29 8.53
CA LEU A 326 -18.72 12.11 9.58
C LEU A 326 -19.29 13.43 10.10
N ARG A 327 -18.47 14.49 10.19
CA ARG A 327 -18.97 15.83 10.55
C ARG A 327 -19.98 16.38 9.55
N ARG A 328 -19.91 15.98 8.29
CA ARG A 328 -20.90 16.34 7.26
C ARG A 328 -22.16 15.49 7.37
N GLU A 329 -22.01 14.19 7.61
CA GLU A 329 -23.12 13.22 7.62
C GLU A 329 -23.88 13.19 8.95
N GLN A 330 -23.17 13.37 10.07
CA GLN A 330 -23.67 13.23 11.43
C GLN A 330 -23.09 14.34 12.34
N PRO A 331 -23.48 15.61 12.15
CA PRO A 331 -22.90 16.75 12.85
C PRO A 331 -23.11 16.72 14.38
N GLU A 332 -24.05 15.89 14.87
CA GLU A 332 -24.30 15.68 16.29
C GLU A 332 -23.26 14.74 16.96
N VAL A 333 -22.47 13.99 16.17
CA VAL A 333 -21.43 13.10 16.68
C VAL A 333 -20.12 13.84 16.77
N GLU A 334 -19.62 14.07 17.98
CA GLU A 334 -18.34 14.72 18.17
C GLU A 334 -17.21 13.68 18.16
N LEU A 335 -16.30 13.82 17.22
CA LEU A 335 -15.08 13.03 17.11
C LEU A 335 -13.85 13.91 17.36
N ALA A 336 -12.75 13.31 17.80
CA ALA A 336 -11.44 13.93 17.90
C ALA A 336 -10.34 12.99 17.41
N ILE A 337 -9.25 13.58 16.91
CA ILE A 337 -8.02 12.86 16.58
C ILE A 337 -7.11 12.88 17.79
N ALA A 338 -6.65 11.71 18.22
CA ALA A 338 -5.74 11.55 19.34
C ALA A 338 -4.36 11.09 18.82
N ASP A 339 -3.34 11.92 18.98
CA ASP A 339 -1.94 11.53 18.86
C ASP A 339 -1.48 10.98 20.22
N LEU A 340 -1.17 9.68 20.29
CA LEU A 340 -0.74 9.03 21.53
C LEU A 340 0.76 9.14 21.77
N THR A 341 1.53 9.67 20.82
CA THR A 341 2.98 9.78 20.87
C THR A 341 3.47 11.17 20.44
N PRO A 342 2.88 12.27 20.98
CA PRO A 342 3.13 13.61 20.49
C PRO A 342 4.59 14.07 20.68
N ASP A 343 5.32 13.51 21.61
CA ASP A 343 6.71 13.88 21.93
C ASP A 343 7.76 13.01 21.23
N LYS A 344 7.34 12.00 20.47
CA LYS A 344 8.24 11.06 19.83
C LYS A 344 8.66 11.52 18.43
N LYS A 345 9.83 11.03 17.97
CA LYS A 345 10.28 11.18 16.60
C LYS A 345 9.27 10.57 15.64
N LYS A 346 9.16 11.14 14.45
CA LYS A 346 8.32 10.66 13.37
C LYS A 346 9.19 10.20 12.21
N ILE A 347 8.77 9.16 11.52
CA ILE A 347 9.49 8.66 10.35
C ILE A 347 9.19 9.61 9.18
N ALA A 348 10.24 9.99 8.44
CA ALA A 348 10.09 10.81 7.25
C ALA A 348 9.19 10.12 6.23
N ALA A 349 8.35 10.91 5.57
CA ALA A 349 7.59 10.43 4.44
C ALA A 349 8.53 10.08 3.28
N ILE A 350 8.33 8.91 2.68
CA ILE A 350 9.11 8.46 1.54
C ILE A 350 8.27 8.40 0.27
N SER A 351 8.87 8.72 -0.86
CA SER A 351 8.14 8.78 -2.13
C SER A 351 7.68 7.41 -2.65
N THR A 352 8.21 6.31 -2.10
CA THR A 352 7.77 4.94 -2.43
C THR A 352 6.48 4.52 -1.72
N GLN A 353 5.91 5.36 -0.85
CA GLN A 353 4.63 5.03 -0.20
C GLN A 353 3.47 4.88 -1.20
N ASN A 354 3.60 5.42 -2.41
CA ASN A 354 2.68 5.26 -3.52
C ASN A 354 3.39 5.49 -4.85
N GLY A 355 2.94 4.84 -5.92
CA GLY A 355 3.45 5.08 -7.26
C GLY A 355 2.95 4.06 -8.27
N PHE A 356 3.56 4.07 -9.45
CA PHE A 356 3.25 3.15 -10.53
C PHE A 356 4.50 2.46 -11.05
N GLY A 357 4.40 1.14 -11.24
CA GLY A 357 5.40 0.36 -11.95
C GLY A 357 4.90 -0.06 -13.34
N ILE A 358 5.82 -0.23 -14.28
CA ILE A 358 5.51 -0.81 -15.59
C ILE A 358 5.72 -2.32 -15.49
N HIS A 359 4.71 -3.10 -15.88
CA HIS A 359 4.80 -4.56 -15.91
C HIS A 359 5.87 -5.01 -16.90
N ALA A 360 6.81 -5.84 -16.48
CA ALA A 360 7.96 -6.20 -17.29
C ALA A 360 7.63 -6.79 -18.67
N PRO A 361 6.57 -7.63 -18.87
CA PRO A 361 6.17 -8.13 -20.16
C PRO A 361 5.51 -7.09 -21.09
N SER A 362 5.10 -5.91 -20.57
CA SER A 362 4.40 -4.90 -21.36
C SER A 362 5.23 -4.46 -22.59
N LYS A 363 4.56 -4.37 -23.73
CA LYS A 363 5.11 -3.83 -24.99
C LYS A 363 4.76 -2.36 -25.21
N LYS A 364 4.08 -1.72 -24.23
CA LYS A 364 3.57 -0.35 -24.34
C LYS A 364 4.23 0.58 -23.31
N ALA A 365 5.42 0.23 -22.81
CA ALA A 365 6.10 0.94 -21.73
C ALA A 365 6.25 2.45 -21.99
N GLU A 366 6.71 2.85 -23.19
CA GLU A 366 6.88 4.26 -23.53
C GLU A 366 5.56 5.04 -23.46
N ARG A 367 4.46 4.46 -23.97
CA ARG A 367 3.15 5.11 -23.93
C ARG A 367 2.56 5.12 -22.52
N SER A 368 2.78 4.05 -21.75
CA SER A 368 2.38 3.97 -20.34
C SER A 368 3.05 5.05 -19.49
N LEU A 369 4.35 5.30 -19.72
CA LEU A 369 5.07 6.38 -19.04
C LEU A 369 4.52 7.77 -19.40
N LYS A 370 4.17 8.02 -20.69
CA LYS A 370 3.52 9.27 -21.08
C LYS A 370 2.15 9.47 -20.40
N VAL A 371 1.41 8.39 -20.19
CA VAL A 371 0.14 8.43 -19.44
C VAL A 371 0.42 8.81 -17.98
N ILE A 372 1.38 8.16 -17.32
CA ILE A 372 1.72 8.48 -15.91
C ILE A 372 2.21 9.94 -15.79
N ASP A 373 3.02 10.43 -16.76
CA ASP A 373 3.48 11.82 -16.79
C ASP A 373 2.32 12.81 -16.75
N LEU A 374 1.29 12.56 -17.55
CA LEU A 374 0.07 13.39 -17.58
C LEU A 374 -0.77 13.23 -16.30
N LEU A 375 -0.90 12.02 -15.76
CA LEU A 375 -1.61 11.79 -14.50
C LEU A 375 -1.00 12.58 -13.34
N GLN A 376 0.31 12.79 -13.32
CA GLN A 376 1.00 13.52 -12.27
C GLN A 376 1.13 15.03 -12.53
N ASN A 377 1.12 15.49 -13.79
CA ASN A 377 1.52 16.87 -14.12
C ASN A 377 0.50 17.65 -14.97
N ASP A 378 -0.50 17.02 -15.55
CA ASP A 378 -1.55 17.73 -16.26
C ASP A 378 -2.77 17.93 -15.37
N LYS A 379 -3.08 19.19 -15.02
CA LYS A 379 -4.10 19.51 -14.03
C LYS A 379 -5.48 18.92 -14.33
N GLU A 380 -5.92 18.95 -15.59
CA GLU A 380 -7.24 18.44 -15.96
C GLU A 380 -7.29 16.90 -15.90
N ILE A 381 -6.24 16.25 -16.41
CA ILE A 381 -6.10 14.79 -16.38
C ILE A 381 -5.91 14.30 -14.95
N HIS A 382 -5.10 14.99 -14.17
CA HIS A 382 -4.89 14.72 -12.75
C HIS A 382 -6.21 14.80 -11.96
N ASP A 383 -6.94 15.91 -12.11
CA ASP A 383 -8.21 16.10 -11.41
C ASP A 383 -9.26 15.05 -11.77
N LEU A 384 -9.36 14.67 -13.06
CA LEU A 384 -10.26 13.60 -13.49
C LEU A 384 -9.88 12.26 -12.85
N PHE A 385 -8.60 11.92 -12.81
CA PHE A 385 -8.15 10.65 -12.22
C PHE A 385 -8.26 10.63 -10.70
N MET A 386 -7.96 11.75 -10.06
CA MET A 386 -7.96 11.86 -8.59
C MET A 386 -9.36 12.07 -7.99
N TYR A 387 -10.17 12.94 -8.61
CA TYR A 387 -11.41 13.46 -8.02
C TYR A 387 -12.65 13.23 -8.88
N GLY A 388 -12.49 12.81 -10.14
CA GLY A 388 -13.60 12.64 -11.09
C GLY A 388 -14.00 13.95 -11.77
N ILE A 389 -15.28 14.10 -12.08
CA ILE A 389 -15.84 15.22 -12.85
C ILE A 389 -16.24 16.36 -11.91
N ALA A 390 -15.68 17.55 -12.15
CA ALA A 390 -16.04 18.77 -11.44
C ALA A 390 -17.53 19.09 -11.60
N GLY A 391 -18.15 19.56 -10.53
CA GLY A 391 -19.60 19.80 -10.46
C GLY A 391 -20.45 18.54 -10.24
N THR A 392 -19.85 17.34 -10.39
CA THR A 392 -20.52 16.05 -10.14
C THR A 392 -19.92 15.36 -8.91
N HIS A 393 -18.62 15.05 -8.95
CA HIS A 393 -17.94 14.32 -7.89
C HIS A 393 -17.25 15.24 -6.88
N TYR A 394 -16.89 16.44 -7.30
CA TYR A 394 -16.31 17.46 -6.43
C TYR A 394 -16.60 18.86 -6.98
N GLU A 395 -16.57 19.87 -6.11
CA GLU A 395 -16.64 21.28 -6.49
C GLU A 395 -15.28 21.93 -6.24
N PRO A 396 -14.55 22.40 -7.27
CA PRO A 396 -13.25 23.02 -7.08
C PRO A 396 -13.37 24.34 -6.29
N VAL A 397 -12.44 24.57 -5.37
CA VAL A 397 -12.31 25.79 -4.58
C VAL A 397 -10.90 26.34 -4.82
N GLY A 398 -10.78 27.31 -5.73
CA GLY A 398 -9.48 27.73 -6.23
C GLY A 398 -8.74 26.60 -6.95
N ASP A 399 -7.40 26.69 -6.96
CA ASP A 399 -6.57 25.73 -7.67
C ASP A 399 -6.18 24.51 -6.81
N ASP A 400 -6.21 24.67 -5.47
CA ASP A 400 -5.61 23.75 -4.50
C ASP A 400 -6.61 23.07 -3.56
N LYS A 401 -7.94 23.42 -3.62
CA LYS A 401 -8.95 22.86 -2.74
C LYS A 401 -10.17 22.38 -3.49
N PHE A 402 -10.99 21.57 -2.82
CA PHE A 402 -12.30 21.15 -3.29
C PHE A 402 -13.29 20.98 -2.15
N ASN A 403 -14.58 21.10 -2.44
CA ASN A 403 -15.65 20.64 -1.60
C ASN A 403 -16.17 19.29 -2.12
N ALA A 404 -16.40 18.35 -1.22
CA ALA A 404 -17.09 17.11 -1.57
C ALA A 404 -18.55 17.41 -1.97
N THR A 405 -19.08 16.64 -2.90
CA THR A 405 -20.48 16.67 -3.35
C THR A 405 -21.20 15.39 -2.99
N ALA A 406 -22.50 15.29 -3.29
CA ALA A 406 -23.25 14.03 -3.16
C ALA A 406 -22.71 12.91 -4.08
N GLY A 407 -22.00 13.27 -5.16
CA GLY A 407 -21.39 12.33 -6.09
C GLY A 407 -19.98 11.83 -5.67
N THR A 408 -19.34 12.46 -4.70
CA THR A 408 -17.99 12.06 -4.26
C THR A 408 -17.87 10.56 -3.92
N PRO A 409 -18.84 9.95 -3.20
CA PRO A 409 -18.75 8.51 -2.89
C PRO A 409 -18.79 7.59 -4.11
N ASN A 410 -19.28 8.08 -5.26
CA ASN A 410 -19.35 7.29 -6.48
C ASN A 410 -18.01 7.17 -7.21
N PHE A 411 -17.03 8.02 -6.88
CA PHE A 411 -15.72 8.00 -7.52
C PHE A 411 -14.59 8.13 -6.47
N THR A 412 -14.48 7.11 -5.61
CA THR A 412 -13.48 7.01 -4.56
C THR A 412 -13.19 5.54 -4.21
N GLY A 413 -12.27 5.28 -3.29
CA GLY A 413 -12.03 3.95 -2.70
C GLY A 413 -11.05 3.07 -3.47
N PHE A 414 -10.28 3.61 -4.39
CA PHE A 414 -9.25 2.91 -5.14
C PHE A 414 -7.90 3.66 -5.08
N SER A 415 -6.83 3.02 -5.53
CA SER A 415 -5.45 3.49 -5.43
C SER A 415 -5.06 4.62 -6.43
N ASN A 416 -5.91 5.65 -6.57
CA ASN A 416 -5.61 6.85 -7.36
C ASN A 416 -4.40 7.65 -6.81
N TRP A 417 -4.09 7.51 -5.53
CA TRP A 417 -2.94 8.15 -4.90
C TRP A 417 -1.56 7.73 -5.45
N GLY A 418 -1.49 6.71 -6.32
CA GLY A 418 -0.31 6.47 -7.15
C GLY A 418 0.08 7.66 -8.03
N ALA A 419 -0.89 8.53 -8.36
CA ALA A 419 -0.68 9.76 -9.10
C ALA A 419 -0.45 11.00 -8.22
N ASN A 420 -0.32 10.85 -6.89
CA ASN A 420 -0.09 11.98 -5.98
C ASN A 420 1.05 12.88 -6.46
N SER A 421 0.76 14.18 -6.50
CA SER A 421 1.69 15.21 -6.96
C SER A 421 1.36 16.57 -6.32
N PRO A 422 2.16 17.62 -6.52
CA PRO A 422 1.83 18.97 -6.06
C PRO A 422 0.52 19.54 -6.61
N LEU A 423 -0.09 18.88 -7.61
CA LEU A 423 -1.41 19.24 -8.14
C LEU A 423 -2.58 18.75 -7.29
N ASN A 424 -2.31 17.94 -6.25
CA ASN A 424 -3.37 17.45 -5.37
C ASN A 424 -4.19 18.60 -4.78
N ARG A 425 -5.52 18.40 -4.78
CA ARG A 425 -6.44 19.30 -4.09
C ARG A 425 -6.65 18.82 -2.66
N LYS A 426 -6.76 19.73 -1.74
CA LYS A 426 -7.13 19.44 -0.35
C LYS A 426 -8.63 19.63 -0.15
N ASP A 427 -9.30 18.73 0.54
CA ASP A 427 -10.69 18.91 0.95
C ASP A 427 -10.79 20.18 1.81
N ALA A 428 -11.67 21.12 1.42
CA ALA A 428 -11.85 22.38 2.14
C ALA A 428 -12.45 22.18 3.55
N SER A 429 -13.05 21.02 3.80
CA SER A 429 -13.52 20.60 5.13
C SER A 429 -12.49 19.78 5.92
N PHE A 430 -11.25 19.68 5.43
CA PHE A 430 -10.20 18.96 6.14
C PHE A 430 -9.98 19.56 7.54
N PRO A 431 -9.95 18.72 8.60
CA PRO A 431 -9.93 19.21 9.96
C PRO A 431 -8.65 19.99 10.29
N ALA A 432 -8.77 21.21 10.80
CA ALA A 432 -7.63 22.04 11.20
C ALA A 432 -6.78 21.38 12.30
N GLU A 433 -7.38 20.55 13.16
CA GLU A 433 -6.66 19.78 14.16
C GLU A 433 -5.74 18.72 13.54
N ALA A 434 -6.11 18.13 12.39
CA ALA A 434 -5.25 17.22 11.67
C ALA A 434 -4.05 17.94 11.05
N ASP A 435 -4.26 19.15 10.51
CA ASP A 435 -3.16 20.00 10.03
C ASP A 435 -2.19 20.35 11.16
N ALA A 436 -2.72 20.71 12.33
CA ALA A 436 -1.88 21.04 13.48
C ALA A 436 -1.04 19.83 13.96
N ILE A 437 -1.61 18.61 13.90
CA ILE A 437 -0.87 17.38 14.21
C ILE A 437 0.19 17.11 13.14
N ALA A 438 -0.15 17.23 11.85
CA ALA A 438 0.79 17.01 10.75
C ALA A 438 1.97 18.00 10.82
N ASP A 439 1.70 19.28 11.08
CA ASP A 439 2.72 20.32 11.26
C ASP A 439 3.63 20.00 12.47
N ALA A 440 3.05 19.57 13.59
CA ALA A 440 3.80 19.17 14.77
C ALA A 440 4.67 17.91 14.50
N TRP A 441 4.17 16.96 13.73
CA TRP A 441 4.93 15.78 13.32
C TRP A 441 6.08 16.15 12.38
N GLN A 442 5.84 17.04 11.42
CA GLN A 442 6.87 17.51 10.50
C GLN A 442 8.09 18.13 11.21
N GLN A 443 7.87 18.78 12.36
CA GLN A 443 8.96 19.32 13.19
C GLN A 443 9.78 18.22 13.92
N LYS A 444 9.29 16.98 13.95
CA LYS A 444 9.90 15.83 14.65
C LYS A 444 10.35 14.74 13.69
N VAL A 445 10.26 14.99 12.40
CA VAL A 445 10.72 14.05 11.36
C VAL A 445 12.21 13.76 11.57
N TYR A 446 12.53 12.49 11.56
CA TYR A 446 13.87 11.96 11.68
C TYR A 446 14.22 11.16 10.41
N ASN A 447 15.25 11.61 9.71
CA ASN A 447 15.84 10.88 8.60
C ASN A 447 16.88 9.91 9.14
N PHE A 448 16.83 8.67 8.73
CA PHE A 448 17.73 7.61 9.21
C PHE A 448 18.44 6.92 8.06
N ASP A 449 19.62 6.36 8.33
CA ASP A 449 20.49 5.83 7.29
C ASP A 449 19.90 4.64 6.51
N LEU A 450 18.97 3.91 7.11
CA LEU A 450 18.32 2.75 6.51
C LEU A 450 17.01 3.08 5.79
N GLU A 451 16.66 4.35 5.59
CA GLU A 451 15.40 4.78 4.94
C GLU A 451 15.20 4.14 3.56
N THR A 452 16.27 3.97 2.81
CA THR A 452 16.23 3.36 1.46
C THR A 452 16.71 1.90 1.43
N PHE A 453 16.89 1.28 2.59
CA PHE A 453 17.26 -0.13 2.67
C PHE A 453 16.10 -1.03 2.25
N VAL A 454 16.39 -2.00 1.39
CA VAL A 454 15.44 -3.02 0.94
C VAL A 454 15.99 -4.40 1.27
N PHE A 455 15.26 -5.12 2.10
CA PHE A 455 15.62 -6.50 2.43
C PHE A 455 15.31 -7.46 1.28
N ASN A 456 16.29 -8.27 0.90
CA ASN A 456 16.13 -9.35 -0.08
C ASN A 456 16.01 -10.70 0.65
N ASP A 457 14.83 -11.28 0.67
CA ASP A 457 14.51 -12.53 1.36
C ASP A 457 14.96 -13.80 0.64
N ALA A 458 15.59 -13.70 -0.54
CA ALA A 458 15.88 -14.83 -1.44
C ALA A 458 16.55 -16.03 -0.74
N ASN A 459 17.45 -15.77 0.22
CA ASN A 459 18.19 -16.79 0.96
C ASN A 459 17.42 -17.38 2.16
N VAL A 460 16.30 -16.76 2.55
CA VAL A 460 15.56 -17.04 3.80
C VAL A 460 14.04 -17.08 3.63
N LYS A 461 13.56 -17.30 2.41
CA LYS A 461 12.10 -17.32 2.09
C LYS A 461 11.30 -18.28 2.95
N ASN A 462 11.86 -19.46 3.23
CA ASN A 462 11.20 -20.47 4.04
C ASN A 462 11.10 -20.00 5.50
N GLU A 463 12.14 -19.36 6.01
CA GLU A 463 12.17 -18.80 7.35
C GLU A 463 11.13 -17.67 7.48
N VAL A 464 11.07 -16.73 6.54
CA VAL A 464 10.07 -15.65 6.51
C VAL A 464 8.65 -16.22 6.52
N ALA A 465 8.36 -17.19 5.65
CA ALA A 465 7.03 -17.82 5.59
C ALA A 465 6.67 -18.55 6.89
N ASN A 466 7.61 -19.30 7.47
CA ASN A 466 7.40 -20.04 8.71
C ASN A 466 7.19 -19.09 9.89
N ILE A 467 8.01 -18.03 9.99
CA ILE A 467 7.90 -16.99 11.02
C ILE A 467 6.56 -16.27 10.92
N GLY A 468 6.13 -15.88 9.72
CA GLY A 468 4.81 -15.29 9.51
C GLY A 468 3.66 -16.17 10.00
N ASN A 469 3.75 -17.49 9.79
CA ASN A 469 2.77 -18.44 10.33
C ASN A 469 2.82 -18.53 11.87
N VAL A 470 4.02 -18.44 12.47
CA VAL A 470 4.18 -18.39 13.93
C VAL A 470 3.56 -17.12 14.49
N MET A 471 3.77 -15.96 13.85
CA MET A 471 3.16 -14.69 14.26
C MET A 471 1.63 -14.80 14.30
N LEU A 472 1.01 -15.24 13.22
CA LEU A 472 -0.46 -15.41 13.16
C LEU A 472 -1.00 -16.36 14.24
N ARG A 473 -0.26 -17.42 14.54
CA ARG A 473 -0.72 -18.48 15.45
C ARG A 473 -0.46 -18.19 16.93
N TYR A 474 0.64 -17.51 17.24
CA TYR A 474 1.10 -17.34 18.63
C TYR A 474 1.11 -15.87 19.07
N ALA A 475 1.55 -14.92 18.20
CA ALA A 475 1.61 -13.50 18.57
C ALA A 475 0.20 -12.89 18.60
N ILE A 476 -0.59 -13.05 17.55
CA ILE A 476 -1.95 -12.48 17.47
C ILE A 476 -2.82 -12.84 18.71
N PRO A 477 -2.92 -14.10 19.16
CA PRO A 477 -3.69 -14.40 20.37
C PRO A 477 -3.15 -13.74 21.64
N LEU A 478 -1.84 -13.50 21.73
CA LEU A 478 -1.23 -12.78 22.85
C LEU A 478 -1.58 -11.30 22.83
N GLU A 479 -1.37 -10.64 21.69
CA GLU A 479 -1.60 -9.21 21.50
C GLU A 479 -3.08 -8.84 21.67
N TYR A 480 -4.00 -9.72 21.31
CA TYR A 480 -5.42 -9.49 21.58
C TYR A 480 -5.88 -9.98 22.98
N GLY A 481 -4.94 -10.33 23.88
CA GLY A 481 -5.21 -10.70 25.26
C GLY A 481 -5.98 -12.00 25.47
N LEU A 482 -6.02 -12.88 24.43
CA LEU A 482 -6.75 -14.16 24.49
C LEU A 482 -6.00 -15.23 25.30
N ILE A 483 -4.70 -15.02 25.51
CA ILE A 483 -3.85 -15.92 26.31
C ILE A 483 -3.86 -15.44 27.76
N LYS A 484 -4.18 -16.36 28.69
CA LYS A 484 -4.31 -16.03 30.11
C LYS A 484 -2.96 -15.76 30.76
N ASP A 485 -1.98 -16.60 30.49
CA ASP A 485 -0.61 -16.53 31.03
C ASP A 485 0.31 -15.94 29.95
N ILE A 486 0.52 -14.63 30.01
CA ILE A 486 1.32 -13.90 29.03
C ILE A 486 2.80 -14.27 29.08
N ASP A 487 3.36 -14.57 30.27
CA ASP A 487 4.77 -14.96 30.41
C ASP A 487 5.03 -16.29 29.70
N LYS A 488 4.17 -17.28 29.96
CA LYS A 488 4.23 -18.56 29.28
C LYS A 488 3.97 -18.42 27.78
N GLY A 489 2.99 -17.61 27.40
CA GLY A 489 2.63 -17.37 26.01
C GLY A 489 3.77 -16.73 25.22
N GLN A 490 4.44 -15.71 25.78
CA GLN A 490 5.62 -15.09 25.16
C GLN A 490 6.78 -16.08 25.05
N ALA A 491 7.05 -16.88 26.09
CA ALA A 491 8.08 -17.91 26.03
C ALA A 491 7.80 -18.98 24.97
N ASP A 492 6.54 -19.41 24.83
CA ASP A 492 6.11 -20.33 23.78
C ASP A 492 6.28 -19.71 22.38
N LEU A 493 5.91 -18.42 22.19
CA LEU A 493 6.12 -17.68 20.94
C LEU A 493 7.60 -17.63 20.57
N ILE A 494 8.49 -17.22 21.47
CA ILE A 494 9.94 -17.14 21.24
C ILE A 494 10.48 -18.51 20.84
N LYS A 495 10.10 -19.57 21.55
CA LYS A 495 10.50 -20.94 21.22
C LYS A 495 10.07 -21.37 19.81
N GLN A 496 8.87 -21.01 19.39
CA GLN A 496 8.37 -21.33 18.04
C GLN A 496 9.10 -20.51 16.97
N LEU A 497 9.43 -19.25 17.23
CA LEU A 497 10.24 -18.42 16.33
C LEU A 497 11.66 -18.99 16.16
N GLN A 498 12.29 -19.46 17.24
CA GLN A 498 13.59 -20.15 17.16
C GLN A 498 13.50 -21.41 16.26
N ALA A 499 12.45 -22.21 16.47
CA ALA A 499 12.21 -23.40 15.62
C ALA A 499 11.90 -23.04 14.16
N ALA A 500 11.32 -21.88 13.91
CA ALA A 500 11.02 -21.36 12.57
C ALA A 500 12.24 -20.70 11.87
N GLY A 501 13.37 -20.53 12.58
CA GLY A 501 14.62 -20.02 12.00
C GLY A 501 14.84 -18.52 12.15
N ILE A 502 14.29 -17.88 13.21
CA ILE A 502 14.43 -16.43 13.42
C ILE A 502 15.90 -15.98 13.50
N GLU A 503 16.79 -16.78 14.07
CA GLU A 503 18.22 -16.46 14.18
C GLU A 503 18.91 -16.42 12.80
N LYS A 504 18.55 -17.34 11.91
CA LYS A 504 19.04 -17.35 10.53
C LYS A 504 18.55 -16.13 9.77
N LEU A 505 17.26 -15.79 9.91
CA LEU A 505 16.68 -14.60 9.29
C LEU A 505 17.35 -13.33 9.81
N GLN A 506 17.53 -13.20 11.11
CA GLN A 506 18.18 -12.04 11.73
C GLN A 506 19.65 -11.87 11.27
N THR A 507 20.37 -12.99 11.13
CA THR A 507 21.76 -12.98 10.65
C THR A 507 21.84 -12.52 9.19
N GLU A 508 20.97 -13.03 8.32
CA GLU A 508 20.88 -12.63 6.92
C GLU A 508 20.52 -11.15 6.78
N LEU A 509 19.52 -10.70 7.51
CA LEU A 509 19.10 -9.30 7.51
C LEU A 509 20.22 -8.36 7.99
N GLN A 510 20.89 -8.70 9.10
CA GLN A 510 22.02 -7.89 9.60
C GLN A 510 23.15 -7.82 8.59
N SER A 511 23.49 -8.94 7.94
CA SER A 511 24.53 -8.96 6.91
C SER A 511 24.22 -8.04 5.73
N GLN A 512 22.95 -7.97 5.32
CA GLN A 512 22.52 -7.07 4.25
C GLN A 512 22.53 -5.60 4.69
N ILE A 513 22.11 -5.30 5.93
CA ILE A 513 22.21 -3.95 6.52
C ILE A 513 23.66 -3.48 6.60
N ASP A 514 24.57 -4.33 7.10
CA ASP A 514 26.00 -4.01 7.20
C ASP A 514 26.59 -3.70 5.82
N ALA A 515 26.26 -4.50 4.81
CA ALA A 515 26.69 -4.28 3.44
C ALA A 515 26.12 -2.98 2.84
N PHE A 516 24.86 -2.68 3.11
CA PHE A 516 24.20 -1.45 2.67
C PHE A 516 24.85 -0.21 3.29
N LEU A 517 25.06 -0.21 4.60
CA LEU A 517 25.72 0.91 5.31
C LEU A 517 27.17 1.11 4.85
N ALA A 518 27.89 0.02 4.55
CA ALA A 518 29.27 0.11 4.02
C ALA A 518 29.32 0.65 2.58
N SER A 519 28.21 0.66 1.85
CA SER A 519 28.12 1.16 0.47
C SER A 519 27.77 2.65 0.37
N LYS A 520 27.36 3.27 1.49
CA LYS A 520 27.09 4.71 1.61
C LYS A 520 28.37 5.49 1.90
#